data_05e46a2154e3e303af693e55d4aa480f
#
_entry.id   05e46a2154e3e303af693e55d4aa480f
#
_cell.length_a   1.000
_cell.length_b   1.000
_cell.length_c   1.000
_cell.angle_alpha   90.00
_cell.angle_beta   90.00
_cell.angle_gamma   90.00
#
_symmetry.space_group_name_H-M   'P 1'
#
loop_
_entity.id
_entity.type
_entity.pdbx_description
1 polymer ?
#
loop_
_entity_poly.entity_id
_entity_poly.type
_entity_poly.pdbx_seq_one_letter_code
_entity_poly.pdbx_strand_id
1 'polypeptide(L)'
;MSFFKRSLTVCVLAGGLLVVPAFAGSAFAADVMPDLPGPKTVGMPAPLPKPVKVRFCIFDPLGSGGKIVTAARELAKFAAEWNFIAEIKPYTDERVATEDFKAGQCEAVAISTLRAKQFNAVVGSIDSPGNLRNYDEMKTLLKMLSNPVVAQLAINGRYQVAAIMPIGAIFVVVNDRQINSLSKAAGKRVVVLDWDPVQSKMISGLGAQPVPADFSTYAGKFNNGQADIIAAPALGFKPMELYKGIGTKGGVIRFPLLQATGTVLIRRDLLLPKIPDLDLRLNQVRQLGLQHIDGLINMLKEAERDVPDRLWIDLPQTEQDKYYQMLREARIALMRQGIYNNVMLGIMKRVRCKHVPNDAECKTYDE
;
A
#
# COMPACT_ATOMS: atom_id res chain seq x y z
N MET A 1 -2.78 -21.24 31.38
CA MET A 1 -3.15 -20.65 32.69
C MET A 1 -3.69 -19.26 32.40
N SER A 2 -4.89 -19.23 32.27
CA SER A 2 -6.03 -18.60 32.96
C SER A 2 -5.66 -17.32 33.72
N PHE A 3 -6.22 -16.18 33.23
CA PHE A 3 -6.78 -15.11 34.07
C PHE A 3 -7.31 -13.98 33.16
N PHE A 4 -8.61 -13.98 32.95
CA PHE A 4 -9.45 -12.78 32.94
C PHE A 4 -10.87 -13.22 33.31
N LYS A 5 -11.11 -13.28 34.62
CA LYS A 5 -12.45 -13.39 35.17
C LYS A 5 -13.07 -11.99 35.30
N ARG A 6 -14.32 -11.92 34.91
CA ARG A 6 -15.27 -10.82 35.01
C ARG A 6 -15.36 -10.28 36.44
N SER A 7 -15.41 -8.97 36.57
CA SER A 7 -16.01 -8.33 37.74
C SER A 7 -17.24 -7.54 37.33
N LEU A 8 -18.41 -8.07 37.64
CA LEU A 8 -19.64 -7.30 37.77
C LEU A 8 -19.54 -6.51 39.06
N THR A 9 -19.59 -5.19 39.02
CA THR A 9 -19.87 -4.36 40.19
C THR A 9 -21.29 -3.83 40.04
N VAL A 10 -22.19 -4.38 40.84
CA VAL A 10 -23.56 -3.88 41.03
C VAL A 10 -23.52 -2.82 42.10
N CYS A 11 -23.74 -1.56 41.74
CA CYS A 11 -24.09 -0.52 42.71
C CYS A 11 -25.62 -0.40 42.79
N VAL A 12 -26.20 -0.84 43.88
CA VAL A 12 -27.59 -0.56 44.26
C VAL A 12 -27.61 0.66 45.13
N LEU A 13 -28.13 1.77 44.63
CA LEU A 13 -28.69 2.84 45.46
C LEU A 13 -29.83 3.51 44.69
N ALA A 14 -31.00 3.33 45.30
CA ALA A 14 -32.25 4.08 45.08
C ALA A 14 -32.70 4.37 43.62
N GLY A 15 -33.54 3.51 43.08
CA GLY A 15 -34.65 3.97 42.23
C GLY A 15 -34.33 4.21 40.77
N GLY A 16 -33.77 3.24 40.03
CA GLY A 16 -33.70 3.30 38.56
C GLY A 16 -32.69 2.32 38.01
N LEU A 17 -33.19 1.21 37.45
CA LEU A 17 -32.34 0.32 36.65
C LEU A 17 -31.92 1.03 35.35
N LEU A 18 -30.75 1.62 35.33
CA LEU A 18 -30.05 1.96 34.08
C LEU A 18 -29.28 0.74 33.63
N VAL A 19 -29.87 -0.01 32.70
CA VAL A 19 -29.16 -1.03 31.91
C VAL A 19 -28.21 -0.27 30.98
N VAL A 20 -26.95 -0.15 31.36
CA VAL A 20 -25.88 0.26 30.45
C VAL A 20 -25.63 -0.93 29.52
N PRO A 21 -25.86 -0.83 28.20
CA PRO A 21 -25.46 -1.90 27.28
C PRO A 21 -23.93 -2.01 27.37
N ALA A 22 -23.46 -3.18 27.79
CA ALA A 22 -22.07 -3.55 27.64
C ALA A 22 -21.75 -3.45 26.14
N PHE A 23 -20.99 -2.43 25.74
CA PHE A 23 -20.34 -2.42 24.45
C PHE A 23 -19.45 -3.66 24.41
N ALA A 24 -19.95 -4.70 23.77
CA ALA A 24 -19.15 -5.81 23.34
C ALA A 24 -18.04 -5.20 22.49
N GLY A 25 -16.83 -5.25 23.01
CA GLY A 25 -15.63 -4.87 22.25
C GLY A 25 -15.67 -5.65 20.94
N SER A 26 -15.85 -4.92 19.87
CA SER A 26 -15.94 -5.43 18.53
C SER A 26 -14.71 -6.29 18.26
N ALA A 27 -14.92 -7.55 17.94
CA ALA A 27 -13.94 -8.48 17.42
C ALA A 27 -13.51 -8.03 16.00
N PHE A 28 -12.91 -6.85 15.89
CA PHE A 28 -12.41 -6.27 14.62
C PHE A 28 -11.00 -6.75 14.25
N ALA A 29 -10.40 -7.63 15.04
CA ALA A 29 -9.03 -8.07 14.80
C ALA A 29 -8.90 -9.38 14.00
N ALA A 30 -10.02 -10.11 13.78
CA ALA A 30 -9.97 -11.42 13.12
C ALA A 30 -10.25 -11.37 11.60
N ASP A 31 -10.89 -10.31 11.09
CA ASP A 31 -11.37 -10.26 9.70
C ASP A 31 -10.40 -9.59 8.71
N VAL A 32 -9.15 -9.34 9.07
CA VAL A 32 -8.24 -8.50 8.27
C VAL A 32 -7.38 -9.30 7.28
N MET A 33 -7.28 -10.60 7.45
CA MET A 33 -6.61 -11.46 6.45
C MET A 33 -7.55 -12.60 6.05
N PRO A 34 -7.69 -12.88 4.73
CA PRO A 34 -8.30 -14.13 4.32
C PRO A 34 -7.52 -15.28 4.96
N ASP A 35 -8.24 -16.33 5.35
CA ASP A 35 -7.62 -17.56 5.83
C ASP A 35 -6.51 -17.99 4.86
N LEU A 36 -5.27 -17.78 5.25
CA LEU A 36 -4.16 -18.32 4.49
C LEU A 36 -4.23 -19.85 4.63
N PRO A 37 -4.11 -20.61 3.53
CA PRO A 37 -4.08 -22.05 3.63
C PRO A 37 -2.96 -22.42 4.58
N GLY A 38 -3.28 -23.29 5.52
CA GLY A 38 -2.30 -23.83 6.46
C GLY A 38 -1.11 -24.46 5.74
N PRO A 39 -0.04 -24.78 6.47
CA PRO A 39 1.26 -25.21 5.95
C PRO A 39 1.26 -26.45 5.04
N LYS A 40 0.14 -27.15 4.94
CA LYS A 40 -0.02 -28.37 4.11
C LYS A 40 -0.38 -28.07 2.65
N THR A 41 -0.19 -26.84 2.17
CA THR A 41 -0.53 -26.49 0.79
C THR A 41 0.40 -27.20 -0.19
N VAL A 42 -0.19 -27.91 -1.13
CA VAL A 42 0.53 -28.61 -2.20
C VAL A 42 1.40 -27.62 -2.96
N GLY A 43 2.68 -27.92 -3.09
CA GLY A 43 3.65 -27.08 -3.83
C GLY A 43 4.62 -26.24 -3.00
N MET A 44 4.46 -26.18 -1.67
CA MET A 44 5.47 -25.54 -0.82
C MET A 44 6.70 -26.46 -0.63
N PRO A 45 7.92 -25.91 -0.61
CA PRO A 45 9.11 -26.71 -0.34
C PRO A 45 9.08 -27.28 1.07
N ALA A 46 9.82 -28.37 1.28
CA ALA A 46 9.99 -28.95 2.61
C ALA A 46 10.51 -27.89 3.62
N PRO A 47 10.20 -28.04 4.91
CA PRO A 47 10.79 -27.18 5.94
C PRO A 47 12.32 -27.12 5.81
N LEU A 48 12.90 -25.98 6.17
CA LEU A 48 14.36 -25.83 6.23
C LEU A 48 14.94 -26.86 7.23
N PRO A 49 16.14 -27.38 6.98
CA PRO A 49 16.74 -28.40 7.86
C PRO A 49 16.95 -27.93 9.30
N LYS A 50 17.09 -26.61 9.48
CA LYS A 50 17.25 -25.94 10.78
C LYS A 50 16.48 -24.63 10.78
N PRO A 51 16.01 -24.15 11.96
CA PRO A 51 15.40 -22.84 12.07
C PRO A 51 16.35 -21.73 11.60
N VAL A 52 15.86 -20.88 10.71
CA VAL A 52 16.57 -19.70 10.19
C VAL A 52 15.89 -18.45 10.72
N LYS A 53 16.59 -17.69 11.54
CA LYS A 53 16.11 -16.39 12.03
C LYS A 53 16.36 -15.31 10.99
N VAL A 54 15.31 -14.53 10.73
CA VAL A 54 15.33 -13.40 9.78
C VAL A 54 14.75 -12.19 10.48
N ARG A 55 15.55 -11.14 10.65
CA ARG A 55 15.10 -9.86 11.18
C ARG A 55 14.32 -9.13 10.09
N PHE A 56 13.06 -8.88 10.37
CA PHE A 56 12.12 -8.31 9.44
C PHE A 56 11.64 -6.94 9.93
N CYS A 57 12.18 -5.88 9.36
CA CYS A 57 11.77 -4.51 9.61
C CYS A 57 10.48 -4.21 8.86
N ILE A 58 9.45 -3.71 9.55
CA ILE A 58 8.15 -3.44 8.95
C ILE A 58 7.74 -2.01 9.24
N PHE A 59 7.56 -1.23 8.18
CA PHE A 59 6.93 0.08 8.28
C PHE A 59 5.41 -0.08 8.44
N ASP A 60 4.90 0.49 9.51
CA ASP A 60 3.46 0.63 9.75
C ASP A 60 3.27 1.99 10.45
N PRO A 61 2.52 2.94 9.87
CA PRO A 61 2.30 4.25 10.49
C PRO A 61 1.74 4.19 11.92
N LEU A 62 1.04 3.10 12.27
CA LEU A 62 0.49 2.85 13.60
C LEU A 62 1.42 2.02 14.49
N GLY A 63 2.63 1.71 14.02
CA GLY A 63 3.64 0.97 14.74
C GLY A 63 3.22 -0.46 15.09
N SER A 64 3.55 -0.91 16.29
CA SER A 64 3.32 -2.30 16.72
C SER A 64 1.84 -2.71 16.80
N GLY A 65 0.92 -1.75 16.90
CA GLY A 65 -0.53 -1.96 16.90
C GLY A 65 -1.17 -1.84 15.51
N GLY A 66 -0.41 -1.54 14.49
CA GLY A 66 -0.92 -1.37 13.13
C GLY A 66 -1.32 -2.67 12.46
N LYS A 67 -2.16 -2.57 11.44
CA LYS A 67 -2.71 -3.72 10.72
C LYS A 67 -1.63 -4.46 9.92
N ILE A 68 -0.64 -3.75 9.38
CA ILE A 68 0.46 -4.36 8.61
C ILE A 68 1.32 -5.23 9.52
N VAL A 69 1.71 -4.72 10.68
CA VAL A 69 2.49 -5.46 11.67
C VAL A 69 1.71 -6.64 12.23
N THR A 70 0.41 -6.45 12.50
CA THR A 70 -0.46 -7.55 12.99
C THR A 70 -0.56 -8.66 11.96
N ALA A 71 -0.83 -8.33 10.70
CA ALA A 71 -0.86 -9.29 9.60
C ALA A 71 0.48 -10.03 9.43
N ALA A 72 1.59 -9.31 9.52
CA ALA A 72 2.92 -9.92 9.42
C ALA A 72 3.21 -10.90 10.57
N ARG A 73 2.73 -10.62 11.79
CA ARG A 73 2.84 -11.56 12.93
C ARG A 73 2.06 -12.84 12.71
N GLU A 74 0.85 -12.76 12.13
CA GLU A 74 0.08 -13.96 11.77
C GLU A 74 0.80 -14.78 10.70
N LEU A 75 1.29 -14.13 9.64
CA LEU A 75 2.10 -14.82 8.61
C LEU A 75 3.38 -15.44 9.18
N ALA A 76 4.02 -14.80 10.15
CA ALA A 76 5.21 -15.33 10.80
C ALA A 76 4.95 -16.65 11.57
N LYS A 77 3.74 -16.83 12.12
CA LYS A 77 3.35 -18.10 12.76
C LYS A 77 3.34 -19.24 11.74
N PHE A 78 2.77 -19.03 10.55
CA PHE A 78 2.80 -20.01 9.48
C PHE A 78 4.23 -20.27 8.99
N ALA A 79 5.02 -19.20 8.79
CA ALA A 79 6.40 -19.34 8.34
C ALA A 79 7.27 -20.15 9.30
N ALA A 80 6.99 -20.11 10.61
CA ALA A 80 7.71 -20.87 11.61
C ALA A 80 7.59 -22.39 11.39
N GLU A 81 6.50 -22.87 10.80
CA GLU A 81 6.31 -24.30 10.48
C GLU A 81 7.25 -24.79 9.37
N TRP A 82 7.82 -23.88 8.59
CA TRP A 82 8.90 -24.16 7.63
C TRP A 82 10.30 -23.87 8.17
N ASN A 83 10.45 -23.74 9.49
CA ASN A 83 11.70 -23.33 10.15
C ASN A 83 12.20 -21.94 9.71
N PHE A 84 11.28 -21.07 9.23
CA PHE A 84 11.56 -19.66 8.95
C PHE A 84 11.04 -18.81 10.10
N ILE A 85 11.95 -18.31 10.94
CA ILE A 85 11.61 -17.55 12.16
C ILE A 85 11.76 -16.06 11.87
N ALA A 86 10.65 -15.37 11.62
CA ALA A 86 10.65 -13.93 11.40
C ALA A 86 10.69 -13.17 12.74
N GLU A 87 11.78 -12.46 12.99
CA GLU A 87 11.94 -11.53 14.12
C GLU A 87 11.45 -10.14 13.68
N ILE A 88 10.16 -9.85 13.94
CA ILE A 88 9.50 -8.64 13.47
C ILE A 88 9.89 -7.43 14.31
N LYS A 89 10.43 -6.39 13.65
CA LYS A 89 10.75 -5.08 14.21
C LYS A 89 9.86 -4.02 13.56
N PRO A 90 8.85 -3.48 14.29
CA PRO A 90 7.96 -2.45 13.75
C PRO A 90 8.62 -1.08 13.74
N TYR A 91 8.31 -0.27 12.73
CA TYR A 91 8.76 1.11 12.57
C TYR A 91 7.58 2.01 12.22
N THR A 92 7.50 3.17 12.85
CA THR A 92 6.57 4.25 12.49
C THR A 92 7.17 5.23 11.48
N ASP A 93 8.49 5.23 11.31
CA ASP A 93 9.22 6.00 10.30
C ASP A 93 9.79 5.07 9.24
N GLU A 94 9.29 5.22 8.00
CA GLU A 94 9.70 4.40 6.87
C GLU A 94 11.17 4.63 6.48
N ARG A 95 11.67 5.85 6.69
CA ARG A 95 13.07 6.20 6.42
C ARG A 95 13.99 5.41 7.33
N VAL A 96 13.68 5.35 8.63
CA VAL A 96 14.49 4.61 9.61
C VAL A 96 14.48 3.10 9.29
N ALA A 97 13.32 2.52 8.97
CA ALA A 97 13.24 1.12 8.54
C ALA A 97 14.11 0.84 7.31
N THR A 98 14.13 1.78 6.36
CA THR A 98 14.90 1.70 5.13
C THR A 98 16.42 1.77 5.38
N GLU A 99 16.85 2.69 6.25
CA GLU A 99 18.28 2.83 6.59
C GLU A 99 18.80 1.62 7.38
N ASP A 100 18.01 1.09 8.32
CA ASP A 100 18.36 -0.13 9.05
C ASP A 100 18.49 -1.33 8.09
N PHE A 101 17.62 -1.42 7.07
CA PHE A 101 17.72 -2.44 6.03
C PHE A 101 18.99 -2.29 5.17
N LYS A 102 19.34 -1.06 4.75
CA LYS A 102 20.58 -0.78 4.01
C LYS A 102 21.80 -1.16 4.83
N ALA A 103 21.80 -0.84 6.12
CA ALA A 103 22.89 -1.13 7.06
C ALA A 103 23.00 -2.64 7.38
N GLY A 104 22.03 -3.48 6.96
CA GLY A 104 22.01 -4.91 7.26
C GLY A 104 21.54 -5.24 8.67
N GLN A 105 20.94 -4.29 9.37
CA GLN A 105 20.27 -4.52 10.66
C GLN A 105 19.01 -5.40 10.50
N CYS A 106 18.46 -5.44 9.28
CA CYS A 106 17.37 -6.32 8.89
C CYS A 106 17.74 -7.08 7.61
N GLU A 107 17.42 -8.36 7.55
CA GLU A 107 17.53 -9.17 6.34
C GLU A 107 16.35 -8.97 5.39
N ALA A 108 15.20 -8.51 5.92
CA ALA A 108 14.01 -8.18 5.15
C ALA A 108 13.40 -6.85 5.63
N VAL A 109 12.74 -6.13 4.70
CA VAL A 109 11.99 -4.91 5.03
C VAL A 109 10.68 -4.86 4.24
N ALA A 110 9.59 -4.44 4.89
CA ALA A 110 8.33 -4.08 4.25
C ALA A 110 8.17 -2.56 4.27
N ILE A 111 8.08 -1.95 3.09
CA ILE A 111 7.97 -0.51 2.87
C ILE A 111 7.07 -0.21 1.68
N SER A 112 6.70 1.06 1.44
CA SER A 112 6.00 1.46 0.23
C SER A 112 6.83 1.14 -1.02
N THR A 113 6.17 0.75 -2.11
CA THR A 113 6.86 0.51 -3.39
C THR A 113 7.51 1.79 -3.91
N LEU A 114 6.91 2.94 -3.60
CA LEU A 114 7.49 4.24 -3.93
C LEU A 114 8.88 4.42 -3.29
N ARG A 115 9.06 4.06 -2.02
CA ARG A 115 10.38 4.10 -1.35
C ARG A 115 11.30 2.95 -1.79
N ALA A 116 10.72 1.79 -2.12
CA ALA A 116 11.47 0.62 -2.60
C ALA A 116 12.17 0.87 -3.95
N LYS A 117 11.74 1.90 -4.72
CA LYS A 117 12.32 2.30 -5.99
C LYS A 117 13.84 2.49 -5.93
N GLN A 118 14.40 2.97 -4.82
CA GLN A 118 15.84 3.14 -4.64
C GLN A 118 16.63 1.82 -4.65
N PHE A 119 15.97 0.69 -4.38
CA PHE A 119 16.57 -0.64 -4.37
C PHE A 119 16.32 -1.40 -5.69
N ASN A 120 15.16 -1.16 -6.29
CA ASN A 120 14.78 -1.77 -7.56
C ASN A 120 13.88 -0.80 -8.35
N ALA A 121 14.49 -0.11 -9.32
CA ALA A 121 13.78 0.88 -10.12
C ALA A 121 12.69 0.27 -11.00
N VAL A 122 12.83 -0.99 -11.44
CA VAL A 122 11.81 -1.67 -12.24
C VAL A 122 10.53 -1.84 -11.43
N VAL A 123 10.64 -2.50 -10.27
CA VAL A 123 9.49 -2.73 -9.37
C VAL A 123 8.97 -1.41 -8.80
N GLY A 124 9.86 -0.49 -8.41
CA GLY A 124 9.47 0.83 -7.90
C GLY A 124 8.71 1.71 -8.89
N SER A 125 8.72 1.36 -10.18
CA SER A 125 7.93 2.04 -11.21
C SER A 125 6.45 1.61 -11.22
N ILE A 126 6.06 0.59 -10.46
CA ILE A 126 4.67 0.16 -10.34
C ILE A 126 3.79 1.32 -9.85
N ASP A 127 4.24 2.07 -8.85
CA ASP A 127 3.48 3.19 -8.27
C ASP A 127 3.62 4.51 -9.06
N SER A 128 3.86 4.41 -10.38
CA SER A 128 3.89 5.59 -11.25
C SER A 128 2.50 6.22 -11.43
N PRO A 129 2.39 7.53 -11.70
CA PRO A 129 1.11 8.22 -11.89
C PRO A 129 0.24 7.55 -12.95
N GLY A 130 -1.03 7.26 -12.62
CA GLY A 130 -1.97 6.61 -13.54
C GLY A 130 -1.53 5.23 -14.01
N ASN A 131 -0.79 4.52 -13.18
CA ASN A 131 -0.24 3.19 -13.47
C ASN A 131 -1.30 2.19 -13.92
N LEU A 132 -2.29 1.97 -13.06
CA LEU A 132 -3.41 1.05 -13.24
C LEU A 132 -4.69 1.75 -12.80
N ARG A 133 -5.82 1.43 -13.46
CA ARG A 133 -7.09 2.13 -13.25
C ARG A 133 -7.93 1.49 -12.16
N ASN A 134 -7.74 0.18 -11.95
CA ASN A 134 -8.60 -0.61 -11.07
C ASN A 134 -7.90 -1.87 -10.54
N TYR A 135 -8.57 -2.59 -9.66
CA TYR A 135 -8.06 -3.81 -9.04
C TYR A 135 -7.93 -5.00 -10.00
N ASP A 136 -8.71 -5.05 -11.08
CA ASP A 136 -8.59 -6.15 -12.07
C ASP A 136 -7.32 -6.01 -12.89
N GLU A 137 -6.95 -4.78 -13.24
CA GLU A 137 -5.65 -4.47 -13.84
C GLU A 137 -4.50 -4.80 -12.85
N MET A 138 -4.64 -4.43 -11.57
CA MET A 138 -3.66 -4.77 -10.52
C MET A 138 -3.49 -6.29 -10.39
N LYS A 139 -4.57 -7.04 -10.33
CA LYS A 139 -4.54 -8.51 -10.28
C LYS A 139 -3.83 -9.10 -11.52
N THR A 140 -4.10 -8.54 -12.69
CA THR A 140 -3.45 -8.96 -13.93
C THR A 140 -1.95 -8.68 -13.90
N LEU A 141 -1.53 -7.50 -13.44
CA LEU A 141 -0.11 -7.16 -13.25
C LEU A 141 0.58 -8.13 -12.30
N LEU A 142 0.02 -8.38 -11.13
CA LEU A 142 0.63 -9.26 -10.13
C LEU A 142 0.77 -10.70 -10.65
N LYS A 143 -0.21 -11.19 -11.43
CA LYS A 143 -0.09 -12.48 -12.12
C LYS A 143 1.05 -12.50 -13.12
N MET A 144 1.25 -11.43 -13.88
CA MET A 144 2.38 -11.34 -14.83
C MET A 144 3.72 -11.32 -14.09
N LEU A 145 3.83 -10.55 -13.02
CA LEU A 145 5.07 -10.42 -12.23
C LEU A 145 5.42 -11.70 -11.45
N SER A 146 4.46 -12.57 -11.21
CA SER A 146 4.71 -13.87 -10.56
C SER A 146 5.27 -14.92 -11.53
N ASN A 147 5.31 -14.66 -12.84
CA ASN A 147 5.92 -15.55 -13.79
C ASN A 147 7.45 -15.63 -13.53
N PRO A 148 8.04 -16.83 -13.43
CA PRO A 148 9.46 -17.00 -13.13
C PRO A 148 10.41 -16.23 -14.05
N VAL A 149 10.05 -16.08 -15.35
CA VAL A 149 10.85 -15.29 -16.30
C VAL A 149 10.85 -13.81 -15.93
N VAL A 150 9.72 -13.27 -15.56
CA VAL A 150 9.57 -11.87 -15.15
C VAL A 150 10.11 -11.64 -13.74
N ALA A 151 10.13 -12.67 -12.90
CA ALA A 151 10.65 -12.61 -11.53
C ALA A 151 12.13 -12.19 -11.44
N GLN A 152 12.90 -12.35 -12.52
CA GLN A 152 14.28 -11.86 -12.59
C GLN A 152 14.36 -10.33 -12.50
N LEU A 153 13.33 -9.61 -12.93
CA LEU A 153 13.24 -8.15 -12.78
C LEU A 153 13.17 -7.72 -11.30
N ALA A 154 12.83 -8.63 -10.42
CA ALA A 154 12.78 -8.38 -8.97
C ALA A 154 14.17 -8.36 -8.31
N ILE A 155 15.24 -8.75 -9.02
CA ILE A 155 16.61 -8.83 -8.50
C ILE A 155 17.41 -7.61 -8.96
N ASN A 156 18.07 -6.94 -8.02
CA ASN A 156 19.01 -5.86 -8.30
C ASN A 156 20.21 -5.96 -7.34
N GLY A 157 21.31 -6.54 -7.81
CA GLY A 157 22.50 -6.76 -6.99
C GLY A 157 22.19 -7.61 -5.75
N ARG A 158 22.46 -7.07 -4.58
CA ARG A 158 22.22 -7.74 -3.28
C ARG A 158 20.77 -7.65 -2.79
N TYR A 159 19.91 -6.91 -3.47
CA TYR A 159 18.51 -6.71 -3.11
C TYR A 159 17.59 -7.53 -4.01
N GLN A 160 16.52 -8.05 -3.44
CA GLN A 160 15.49 -8.74 -4.20
C GLN A 160 14.13 -8.38 -3.64
N VAL A 161 13.18 -8.13 -4.53
CA VAL A 161 11.77 -8.00 -4.16
C VAL A 161 11.19 -9.40 -3.95
N ALA A 162 10.81 -9.68 -2.71
CA ALA A 162 10.21 -10.95 -2.32
C ALA A 162 8.71 -11.00 -2.63
N ALA A 163 8.00 -9.90 -2.33
CA ALA A 163 6.57 -9.79 -2.55
C ALA A 163 6.16 -8.34 -2.88
N ILE A 164 5.05 -8.20 -3.59
CA ILE A 164 4.35 -6.93 -3.86
C ILE A 164 2.90 -7.12 -3.43
N MET A 165 2.39 -6.20 -2.63
CA MET A 165 1.04 -6.26 -2.06
C MET A 165 0.27 -4.99 -2.40
N PRO A 166 -0.97 -5.07 -2.91
CA PRO A 166 -1.83 -3.90 -3.07
C PRO A 166 -2.09 -3.22 -1.72
N ILE A 167 -2.00 -1.89 -1.71
CA ILE A 167 -2.41 -1.04 -0.57
C ILE A 167 -3.76 -0.38 -0.87
N GLY A 168 -4.11 -0.26 -2.13
CA GLY A 168 -5.39 0.27 -2.61
C GLY A 168 -5.26 1.45 -3.55
N ALA A 169 -6.39 1.85 -4.08
CA ALA A 169 -6.49 3.03 -4.92
C ALA A 169 -6.21 4.30 -4.10
N ILE A 170 -5.40 5.20 -4.65
CA ILE A 170 -5.12 6.50 -4.07
C ILE A 170 -6.13 7.50 -4.60
N PHE A 171 -6.88 8.12 -3.70
CA PHE A 171 -7.89 9.14 -3.99
C PHE A 171 -7.42 10.52 -3.54
N VAL A 172 -7.88 11.55 -4.25
CA VAL A 172 -7.72 12.94 -3.82
C VAL A 172 -8.79 13.26 -2.77
N VAL A 173 -8.34 13.71 -1.61
CA VAL A 173 -9.19 14.16 -0.50
C VAL A 173 -9.03 15.66 -0.37
N VAL A 174 -10.14 16.39 -0.29
CA VAL A 174 -10.19 17.85 -0.30
C VAL A 174 -10.96 18.39 0.91
N ASN A 175 -10.54 19.54 1.42
CA ASN A 175 -11.26 20.26 2.49
C ASN A 175 -12.45 21.08 1.98
N ASP A 176 -12.57 21.25 0.66
CA ASP A 176 -13.68 21.94 -0.01
C ASP A 176 -14.08 21.20 -1.29
N ARG A 177 -15.37 20.79 -1.39
CA ARG A 177 -15.94 20.10 -2.58
C ARG A 177 -15.87 20.91 -3.87
N GLN A 178 -15.65 22.22 -3.78
CA GLN A 178 -15.44 23.07 -4.94
C GLN A 178 -14.11 22.75 -5.66
N ILE A 179 -13.17 22.07 -5.00
CA ILE A 179 -11.93 21.59 -5.60
C ILE A 179 -12.22 20.25 -6.30
N ASN A 180 -12.94 20.28 -7.40
CA ASN A 180 -13.43 19.11 -8.15
C ASN A 180 -12.98 19.09 -9.62
N SER A 181 -11.87 19.75 -9.93
CA SER A 181 -11.22 19.69 -11.24
C SER A 181 -9.74 20.02 -11.11
N LEU A 182 -8.93 19.67 -12.13
CA LEU A 182 -7.50 20.01 -12.15
C LEU A 182 -7.28 21.53 -12.09
N SER A 183 -8.08 22.31 -12.79
CA SER A 183 -7.94 23.77 -12.79
C SER A 183 -8.21 24.41 -11.42
N LYS A 184 -9.09 23.82 -10.62
CA LYS A 184 -9.41 24.30 -9.27
C LYS A 184 -8.37 23.89 -8.21
N ALA A 185 -7.43 23.01 -8.56
CA ALA A 185 -6.29 22.71 -7.72
C ALA A 185 -5.22 23.82 -7.77
N ALA A 186 -5.22 24.68 -8.81
CA ALA A 186 -4.29 25.80 -8.91
C ALA A 186 -4.43 26.75 -7.70
N GLY A 187 -3.28 27.15 -7.14
CA GLY A 187 -3.20 27.96 -5.93
C GLY A 187 -3.53 27.23 -4.62
N LYS A 188 -3.97 25.97 -4.64
CA LYS A 188 -4.26 25.19 -3.45
C LYS A 188 -3.00 24.56 -2.88
N ARG A 189 -2.99 24.32 -1.56
CA ARG A 189 -1.91 23.67 -0.83
C ARG A 189 -2.14 22.16 -0.85
N VAL A 190 -1.15 21.40 -1.33
CA VAL A 190 -1.24 19.94 -1.49
C VAL A 190 -0.17 19.26 -0.67
N VAL A 191 -0.54 18.33 0.20
CA VAL A 191 0.45 17.53 0.95
C VAL A 191 1.22 16.64 -0.01
N VAL A 192 2.54 16.66 0.10
CA VAL A 192 3.47 15.82 -0.67
C VAL A 192 4.49 15.18 0.26
N LEU A 193 5.04 14.04 -0.14
CA LEU A 193 6.13 13.42 0.62
C LEU A 193 7.42 14.24 0.46
N ASP A 194 8.03 14.65 1.56
CA ASP A 194 9.19 15.54 1.63
C ASP A 194 10.44 14.94 0.94
N TRP A 195 10.54 13.63 0.89
CA TRP A 195 11.61 12.88 0.26
C TRP A 195 11.36 12.51 -1.21
N ASP A 196 10.15 12.82 -1.75
CA ASP A 196 9.81 12.57 -3.16
C ASP A 196 9.70 13.88 -3.96
N PRO A 197 10.80 14.36 -4.58
CA PRO A 197 10.79 15.59 -5.35
C PRO A 197 9.88 15.51 -6.58
N VAL A 198 9.52 14.31 -7.02
CA VAL A 198 8.61 14.11 -8.16
C VAL A 198 7.23 14.62 -7.83
N GLN A 199 6.69 14.29 -6.65
CA GLN A 199 5.39 14.79 -6.22
C GLN A 199 5.39 16.32 -6.16
N SER A 200 6.39 16.93 -5.53
CA SER A 200 6.52 18.39 -5.45
C SER A 200 6.54 19.04 -6.83
N LYS A 201 7.30 18.47 -7.78
CA LYS A 201 7.39 18.96 -9.16
C LYS A 201 6.05 18.86 -9.91
N MET A 202 5.35 17.72 -9.76
CA MET A 202 4.04 17.53 -10.39
C MET A 202 3.01 18.53 -9.84
N ILE A 203 2.95 18.72 -8.53
CA ILE A 203 2.03 19.65 -7.88
C ILE A 203 2.30 21.08 -8.29
N SER A 204 3.57 21.51 -8.31
CA SER A 204 3.96 22.83 -8.80
C SER A 204 3.60 23.02 -10.29
N GLY A 205 3.74 21.97 -11.10
CA GLY A 205 3.34 21.98 -12.52
C GLY A 205 1.85 22.20 -12.75
N LEU A 206 1.00 21.87 -11.78
CA LEU A 206 -0.44 22.18 -11.78
C LEU A 206 -0.77 23.60 -11.28
N GLY A 207 0.24 24.40 -10.94
CA GLY A 207 0.05 25.72 -10.31
C GLY A 207 -0.39 25.63 -8.85
N ALA A 208 -0.33 24.45 -8.22
CA ALA A 208 -0.60 24.24 -6.81
C ALA A 208 0.67 24.38 -5.96
N GLN A 209 0.50 24.50 -4.65
CA GLN A 209 1.59 24.70 -3.69
C GLN A 209 1.88 23.39 -2.95
N PRO A 210 3.04 22.74 -3.13
CA PRO A 210 3.39 21.56 -2.36
C PRO A 210 3.65 21.92 -0.89
N VAL A 211 3.09 21.12 0.01
CA VAL A 211 3.32 21.16 1.47
C VAL A 211 4.05 19.89 1.86
N PRO A 212 5.37 19.93 2.03
CA PRO A 212 6.16 18.76 2.36
C PRO A 212 5.80 18.18 3.73
N ALA A 213 5.74 16.86 3.81
CA ALA A 213 5.49 16.10 5.03
C ALA A 213 6.15 14.71 4.96
N ASP A 214 6.56 14.17 6.08
CA ASP A 214 6.80 12.74 6.23
C ASP A 214 5.49 11.99 6.52
N PHE A 215 5.50 10.67 6.51
CA PHE A 215 4.29 9.90 6.76
C PHE A 215 3.67 10.14 8.14
N SER A 216 4.46 10.48 9.16
CA SER A 216 3.97 10.71 10.52
C SER A 216 3.18 12.03 10.64
N THR A 217 3.52 13.02 9.82
CA THR A 217 2.89 14.34 9.79
C THR A 217 1.94 14.53 8.61
N TYR A 218 1.93 13.59 7.65
CA TYR A 218 1.22 13.68 6.37
C TYR A 218 -0.27 14.00 6.54
N ALA A 219 -0.99 13.19 7.32
CA ALA A 219 -2.40 13.41 7.58
C ALA A 219 -2.64 14.64 8.48
N GLY A 220 -1.75 14.87 9.46
CA GLY A 220 -1.82 16.03 10.34
C GLY A 220 -1.80 17.36 9.61
N LYS A 221 -0.99 17.49 8.54
CA LYS A 221 -0.96 18.70 7.70
C LYS A 221 -2.33 19.01 7.10
N PHE A 222 -3.05 18.02 6.62
CA PHE A 222 -4.40 18.17 6.08
C PHE A 222 -5.44 18.37 7.18
N ASN A 223 -5.43 17.54 8.23
CA ASN A 223 -6.40 17.59 9.32
C ASN A 223 -6.39 18.92 10.09
N ASN A 224 -5.21 19.55 10.19
CA ASN A 224 -5.04 20.84 10.87
C ASN A 224 -5.15 22.05 9.91
N GLY A 225 -5.63 21.87 8.68
CA GLY A 225 -5.84 22.94 7.72
C GLY A 225 -4.57 23.61 7.18
N GLN A 226 -3.41 22.99 7.32
CA GLN A 226 -2.16 23.44 6.73
C GLN A 226 -2.10 23.15 5.21
N ALA A 227 -2.92 22.20 4.74
CA ALA A 227 -3.11 21.88 3.34
C ALA A 227 -4.60 21.75 3.02
N ASP A 228 -4.94 21.96 1.76
CA ASP A 228 -6.30 21.93 1.24
C ASP A 228 -6.62 20.58 0.57
N ILE A 229 -5.57 19.88 0.14
CA ILE A 229 -5.63 18.64 -0.62
C ILE A 229 -4.61 17.65 -0.04
N ILE A 230 -5.03 16.39 0.07
CA ILE A 230 -4.15 15.25 0.37
C ILE A 230 -4.50 14.07 -0.55
N ALA A 231 -3.54 13.23 -0.89
CA ALA A 231 -3.75 11.99 -1.62
C ALA A 231 -3.59 10.80 -0.67
N ALA A 232 -4.59 9.93 -0.56
CA ALA A 232 -4.54 8.80 0.37
C ALA A 232 -5.38 7.61 -0.12
N PRO A 233 -5.02 6.36 0.29
CA PRO A 233 -5.88 5.21 0.08
C PRO A 233 -7.09 5.25 1.03
N ALA A 234 -8.21 4.68 0.60
CA ALA A 234 -9.40 4.56 1.46
C ALA A 234 -9.11 3.76 2.75
N LEU A 235 -8.18 2.81 2.70
CA LEU A 235 -7.69 2.08 3.87
C LEU A 235 -7.15 3.01 4.97
N GLY A 236 -6.60 4.16 4.59
CA GLY A 236 -6.11 5.19 5.51
C GLY A 236 -7.19 6.14 6.04
N PHE A 237 -8.40 6.13 5.49
CA PHE A 237 -9.43 7.12 5.81
C PHE A 237 -9.71 7.23 7.32
N LYS A 238 -10.02 6.12 7.99
CA LYS A 238 -10.28 6.07 9.43
C LYS A 238 -9.00 6.19 10.28
N PRO A 239 -7.93 5.40 10.03
CA PRO A 239 -6.72 5.47 10.84
C PRO A 239 -6.00 6.82 10.79
N MET A 240 -6.03 7.51 9.64
CA MET A 240 -5.44 8.83 9.46
C MET A 240 -6.42 9.97 9.82
N GLU A 241 -7.64 9.64 10.27
CA GLU A 241 -8.68 10.59 10.68
C GLU A 241 -9.00 11.66 9.61
N LEU A 242 -8.94 11.30 8.32
CA LEU A 242 -9.07 12.25 7.21
C LEU A 242 -10.40 13.01 7.23
N TYR A 243 -11.43 12.45 7.87
CA TYR A 243 -12.71 13.11 8.07
C TYR A 243 -12.58 14.44 8.86
N LYS A 244 -11.52 14.63 9.66
CA LYS A 244 -11.27 15.90 10.37
C LYS A 244 -10.92 17.02 9.41
N GLY A 245 -9.98 16.76 8.47
CA GLY A 245 -9.61 17.73 7.42
C GLY A 245 -10.70 17.96 6.40
N ILE A 246 -11.49 16.95 6.06
CA ILE A 246 -12.67 17.06 5.19
C ILE A 246 -13.72 18.00 5.82
N GLY A 247 -13.95 17.88 7.14
CA GLY A 247 -14.94 18.69 7.85
C GLY A 247 -16.35 18.55 7.24
N THR A 248 -17.07 19.69 7.17
CA THR A 248 -18.44 19.73 6.65
C THR A 248 -18.52 20.09 5.16
N LYS A 249 -17.43 20.63 4.59
CA LYS A 249 -17.41 21.18 3.21
C LYS A 249 -16.63 20.33 2.23
N GLY A 250 -15.76 19.46 2.71
CA GLY A 250 -14.84 18.67 1.89
C GLY A 250 -15.44 17.39 1.36
N GLY A 251 -14.57 16.56 0.76
CA GLY A 251 -14.94 15.27 0.21
C GLY A 251 -13.76 14.49 -0.33
N VAL A 252 -14.07 13.36 -0.99
CA VAL A 252 -13.13 12.44 -1.61
C VAL A 252 -13.50 12.32 -3.09
N ILE A 253 -12.60 12.66 -3.98
CA ILE A 253 -12.82 12.55 -5.42
C ILE A 253 -12.82 11.08 -5.81
N ARG A 254 -13.93 10.59 -6.37
CA ARG A 254 -14.11 9.19 -6.81
C ARG A 254 -13.38 8.94 -8.14
N PHE A 255 -12.09 9.17 -8.12
CA PHE A 255 -11.20 8.92 -9.25
C PHE A 255 -9.83 8.48 -8.71
N PRO A 256 -9.37 7.25 -8.99
CA PRO A 256 -8.08 6.79 -8.53
C PRO A 256 -6.94 7.44 -9.31
N LEU A 257 -6.00 8.07 -8.61
CA LEU A 257 -4.78 8.60 -9.22
C LEU A 257 -3.82 7.49 -9.64
N LEU A 258 -3.78 6.44 -8.87
CA LEU A 258 -2.97 5.24 -9.08
C LEU A 258 -3.42 4.12 -8.14
N GLN A 259 -3.00 2.90 -8.41
CA GLN A 259 -3.09 1.77 -7.49
C GLN A 259 -1.76 1.67 -6.74
N ALA A 260 -1.76 1.99 -5.44
CA ALA A 260 -0.56 1.93 -4.62
C ALA A 260 -0.25 0.51 -4.16
N THR A 261 1.04 0.25 -3.99
CA THR A 261 1.55 -1.04 -3.53
C THR A 261 2.57 -0.90 -2.41
N GLY A 262 2.67 -1.94 -1.59
CA GLY A 262 3.75 -2.18 -0.65
C GLY A 262 4.67 -3.26 -1.15
N THR A 263 5.93 -3.17 -0.81
CA THR A 263 6.97 -4.09 -1.28
C THR A 263 7.71 -4.69 -0.08
N VAL A 264 7.86 -6.01 -0.11
CA VAL A 264 8.80 -6.72 0.77
C VAL A 264 10.12 -6.88 0.01
N LEU A 265 11.17 -6.27 0.53
CA LEU A 265 12.54 -6.41 0.04
C LEU A 265 13.34 -7.32 0.95
N ILE A 266 14.27 -8.07 0.38
CA ILE A 266 15.21 -8.91 1.12
C ILE A 266 16.65 -8.62 0.72
N ARG A 267 17.57 -8.85 1.65
CA ARG A 267 19.01 -8.88 1.48
C ARG A 267 19.41 -10.28 1.01
N ARG A 268 19.46 -10.44 -0.31
CA ARG A 268 19.79 -11.71 -0.96
C ARG A 268 21.17 -12.24 -0.53
N ASP A 269 22.14 -11.34 -0.39
CA ASP A 269 23.51 -11.64 0.09
C ASP A 269 23.54 -12.22 1.50
N LEU A 270 22.61 -11.82 2.37
CA LEU A 270 22.51 -12.34 3.75
C LEU A 270 21.67 -13.61 3.87
N LEU A 271 20.72 -13.81 2.96
CA LEU A 271 19.76 -14.94 3.04
C LEU A 271 20.20 -16.16 2.24
N LEU A 272 20.83 -16.02 1.07
CA LEU A 272 21.29 -17.15 0.27
C LEU A 272 22.21 -18.14 1.03
N PRO A 273 23.16 -17.68 1.87
CA PRO A 273 23.97 -18.61 2.66
C PRO A 273 23.18 -19.40 3.70
N LYS A 274 22.03 -18.87 4.13
CA LYS A 274 21.14 -19.49 5.13
C LYS A 274 20.04 -20.35 4.48
N ILE A 275 19.64 -19.99 3.26
CA ILE A 275 18.51 -20.59 2.52
C ILE A 275 18.97 -20.82 1.07
N PRO A 276 19.64 -21.92 0.76
CA PRO A 276 20.20 -22.17 -0.57
C PRO A 276 19.15 -22.23 -1.69
N ASP A 277 17.92 -22.67 -1.38
CA ASP A 277 16.78 -22.75 -2.30
C ASP A 277 15.85 -21.51 -2.24
N LEU A 278 16.41 -20.34 -1.87
CA LEU A 278 15.67 -19.11 -1.66
C LEU A 278 14.77 -18.74 -2.84
N ASP A 279 15.26 -18.83 -4.08
CA ASP A 279 14.48 -18.45 -5.26
C ASP A 279 13.27 -19.37 -5.50
N LEU A 280 13.44 -20.67 -5.25
CA LEU A 280 12.34 -21.65 -5.30
C LEU A 280 11.26 -21.26 -4.28
N ARG A 281 11.65 -21.02 -3.02
CA ARG A 281 10.73 -20.64 -1.94
C ARG A 281 10.01 -19.33 -2.23
N LEU A 282 10.72 -18.31 -2.72
CA LEU A 282 10.12 -17.04 -3.09
C LEU A 282 9.10 -17.17 -4.23
N ASN A 283 9.40 -18.00 -5.24
CA ASN A 283 8.44 -18.27 -6.31
C ASN A 283 7.15 -18.90 -5.76
N GLN A 284 7.26 -19.83 -4.85
CA GLN A 284 6.09 -20.48 -4.26
C GLN A 284 5.30 -19.55 -3.33
N VAL A 285 5.97 -18.74 -2.51
CA VAL A 285 5.32 -17.70 -1.70
C VAL A 285 4.55 -16.71 -2.60
N ARG A 286 5.10 -16.31 -3.76
CA ARG A 286 4.39 -15.46 -4.71
C ARG A 286 3.15 -16.14 -5.29
N GLN A 287 3.23 -17.42 -5.65
CA GLN A 287 2.08 -18.19 -6.14
C GLN A 287 1.01 -18.33 -5.05
N LEU A 288 1.41 -18.60 -3.82
CA LEU A 288 0.51 -18.63 -2.67
C LEU A 288 -0.18 -17.28 -2.46
N GLY A 289 0.57 -16.17 -2.50
CA GLY A 289 0.02 -14.81 -2.42
C GLY A 289 -1.04 -14.53 -3.48
N LEU A 290 -0.85 -15.04 -4.72
CA LEU A 290 -1.84 -14.88 -5.79
C LEU A 290 -3.13 -15.67 -5.53
N GLN A 291 -3.10 -16.78 -4.82
CA GLN A 291 -4.32 -17.52 -4.48
C GLN A 291 -5.21 -16.74 -3.51
N HIS A 292 -4.62 -15.82 -2.72
CA HIS A 292 -5.33 -15.00 -1.74
C HIS A 292 -5.57 -13.55 -2.19
N ILE A 293 -5.18 -13.21 -3.42
CA ILE A 293 -5.27 -11.83 -3.91
C ILE A 293 -6.70 -11.29 -3.93
N ASP A 294 -7.69 -12.14 -4.19
CA ASP A 294 -9.09 -11.73 -4.22
C ASP A 294 -9.61 -11.34 -2.83
N GLY A 295 -9.20 -12.04 -1.79
CA GLY A 295 -9.51 -11.68 -0.41
C GLY A 295 -8.92 -10.32 -0.03
N LEU A 296 -7.65 -10.07 -0.38
CA LEU A 296 -7.02 -8.78 -0.15
C LEU A 296 -7.72 -7.66 -0.92
N ILE A 297 -8.02 -7.86 -2.20
CA ILE A 297 -8.76 -6.87 -3.01
C ILE A 297 -10.15 -6.60 -2.43
N ASN A 298 -10.86 -7.62 -1.95
CA ASN A 298 -12.16 -7.43 -1.31
C ASN A 298 -12.06 -6.57 -0.05
N MET A 299 -11.04 -6.79 0.78
CA MET A 299 -10.77 -5.95 1.95
C MET A 299 -10.52 -4.48 1.55
N LEU A 300 -9.78 -4.22 0.47
CA LEU A 300 -9.55 -2.86 -0.03
C LEU A 300 -10.84 -2.22 -0.54
N LYS A 301 -11.67 -2.97 -1.28
CA LYS A 301 -13.01 -2.51 -1.72
C LYS A 301 -13.95 -2.25 -0.54
N GLU A 302 -13.85 -3.00 0.54
CA GLU A 302 -14.59 -2.74 1.78
C GLU A 302 -14.15 -1.43 2.44
N ALA A 303 -12.85 -1.17 2.48
CA ALA A 303 -12.35 0.09 2.99
C ALA A 303 -12.85 1.30 2.16
N GLU A 304 -13.03 1.15 0.86
CA GLU A 304 -13.65 2.16 0.00
C GLU A 304 -15.15 2.36 0.32
N ARG A 305 -15.90 1.27 0.55
CA ARG A 305 -17.31 1.33 0.99
C ARG A 305 -17.50 1.92 2.39
N ASP A 306 -16.48 1.82 3.24
CA ASP A 306 -16.46 2.42 4.58
C ASP A 306 -16.36 3.95 4.58
N VAL A 307 -15.95 4.56 3.45
CA VAL A 307 -16.01 6.00 3.25
C VAL A 307 -17.48 6.38 3.03
N PRO A 308 -18.08 7.25 3.87
CA PRO A 308 -19.50 7.59 3.76
C PRO A 308 -19.85 8.12 2.36
N ASP A 309 -20.95 7.64 1.75
CA ASP A 309 -21.37 8.01 0.39
C ASP A 309 -21.46 9.52 0.17
N ARG A 310 -21.94 10.26 1.18
CA ARG A 310 -22.05 11.72 1.13
C ARG A 310 -20.71 12.44 0.94
N LEU A 311 -19.60 11.80 1.22
CA LEU A 311 -18.27 12.40 1.07
C LEU A 311 -17.69 12.21 -0.32
N TRP A 312 -18.21 11.28 -1.11
CA TRP A 312 -17.73 11.09 -2.46
C TRP A 312 -18.12 12.25 -3.38
N ILE A 313 -17.21 12.59 -4.28
CA ILE A 313 -17.37 13.60 -5.33
C ILE A 313 -17.14 12.89 -6.65
N ASP A 314 -18.19 12.73 -7.43
CA ASP A 314 -18.10 12.16 -8.77
C ASP A 314 -17.65 13.22 -9.77
N LEU A 315 -16.67 12.86 -10.61
CA LEU A 315 -16.20 13.74 -11.68
C LEU A 315 -16.96 13.46 -12.97
N PRO A 316 -17.34 14.52 -13.72
CA PRO A 316 -17.80 14.34 -15.10
C PRO A 316 -16.73 13.60 -15.94
N GLN A 317 -17.16 12.85 -16.95
CA GLN A 317 -16.25 12.09 -17.82
C GLN A 317 -15.15 12.97 -18.42
N THR A 318 -15.50 14.20 -18.85
CA THR A 318 -14.55 15.14 -19.39
C THR A 318 -13.43 15.55 -18.41
N GLU A 319 -13.72 15.58 -17.11
CA GLU A 319 -12.68 15.82 -16.10
C GLU A 319 -11.86 14.55 -15.85
N GLN A 320 -12.48 13.37 -15.82
CA GLN A 320 -11.76 12.11 -15.71
C GLN A 320 -10.75 11.93 -16.85
N ASP A 321 -11.15 12.28 -18.09
CA ASP A 321 -10.27 12.21 -19.26
C ASP A 321 -9.06 13.15 -19.12
N LYS A 322 -9.25 14.35 -18.59
CA LYS A 322 -8.16 15.28 -18.29
C LYS A 322 -7.19 14.71 -17.22
N TYR A 323 -7.73 14.07 -16.17
CA TYR A 323 -6.88 13.41 -15.18
C TYR A 323 -6.07 12.26 -15.81
N TYR A 324 -6.69 11.41 -16.63
CA TYR A 324 -5.98 10.33 -17.31
C TYR A 324 -4.87 10.87 -18.22
N GLN A 325 -5.17 11.92 -19.00
CA GLN A 325 -4.18 12.55 -19.87
C GLN A 325 -3.01 13.11 -19.04
N MET A 326 -3.28 13.90 -18.03
CA MET A 326 -2.27 14.51 -17.16
C MET A 326 -1.38 13.47 -16.49
N LEU A 327 -1.98 12.42 -15.92
CA LEU A 327 -1.24 11.35 -15.25
C LEU A 327 -0.35 10.58 -16.25
N ARG A 328 -0.85 10.32 -17.48
CA ARG A 328 -0.08 9.70 -18.54
C ARG A 328 1.10 10.56 -18.99
N GLU A 329 0.88 11.83 -19.27
CA GLU A 329 1.92 12.77 -19.65
C GLU A 329 3.00 12.90 -18.60
N ALA A 330 2.60 13.01 -17.32
CA ALA A 330 3.53 13.02 -16.19
C ALA A 330 4.36 11.72 -16.12
N ARG A 331 3.73 10.55 -16.25
CA ARG A 331 4.41 9.25 -16.23
C ARG A 331 5.46 9.13 -17.35
N ILE A 332 5.09 9.51 -18.58
CA ILE A 332 6.00 9.48 -19.72
C ILE A 332 7.15 10.49 -19.56
N ALA A 333 6.85 11.70 -19.13
CA ALA A 333 7.88 12.72 -18.88
C ALA A 333 8.90 12.27 -17.83
N LEU A 334 8.43 11.62 -16.76
CA LEU A 334 9.27 11.11 -15.67
C LEU A 334 10.08 9.87 -16.13
N MET A 335 9.52 9.03 -16.99
CA MET A 335 10.27 7.93 -17.63
C MET A 335 11.41 8.46 -18.48
N ARG A 336 11.16 9.47 -19.31
CA ARG A 336 12.22 10.12 -20.14
C ARG A 336 13.33 10.76 -19.30
N GLN A 337 13.05 11.14 -18.05
CA GLN A 337 14.05 11.63 -17.08
C GLN A 337 14.75 10.48 -16.32
N GLY A 338 14.48 9.22 -16.65
CA GLY A 338 15.06 8.05 -15.97
C GLY A 338 14.53 7.79 -14.56
N ILE A 339 13.44 8.46 -14.17
CA ILE A 339 12.83 8.30 -12.82
C ILE A 339 12.01 7.01 -12.75
N TYR A 340 11.29 6.68 -13.82
CA TYR A 340 10.57 5.41 -13.98
C TYR A 340 11.20 4.55 -15.06
N ASN A 341 11.14 3.25 -14.83
CA ASN A 341 11.72 2.26 -15.73
C ASN A 341 10.74 1.93 -16.87
N ASN A 342 11.19 2.03 -18.11
CA ASN A 342 10.39 1.80 -19.31
C ASN A 342 9.87 0.36 -19.44
N VAL A 343 10.62 -0.65 -18.95
CA VAL A 343 10.17 -2.06 -19.00
C VAL A 343 8.91 -2.24 -18.15
N MET A 344 8.89 -1.70 -16.95
CA MET A 344 7.70 -1.80 -16.07
C MET A 344 6.53 -1.00 -16.64
N LEU A 345 6.77 0.21 -17.16
CA LEU A 345 5.71 1.01 -17.79
C LEU A 345 5.10 0.29 -18.98
N GLY A 346 5.94 -0.32 -19.85
CA GLY A 346 5.47 -1.14 -20.96
C GLY A 346 4.70 -2.40 -20.53
N ILE A 347 5.05 -3.03 -19.40
CA ILE A 347 4.26 -4.12 -18.82
C ILE A 347 2.89 -3.61 -18.40
N MET A 348 2.82 -2.50 -17.64
CA MET A 348 1.57 -1.92 -17.18
C MET A 348 0.69 -1.42 -18.32
N LYS A 349 1.26 -0.82 -19.36
CA LYS A 349 0.53 -0.46 -20.58
C LYS A 349 -0.13 -1.68 -21.21
N ARG A 350 0.61 -2.80 -21.34
CA ARG A 350 0.03 -4.06 -21.87
C ARG A 350 -1.12 -4.55 -21.00
N VAL A 351 -1.03 -4.40 -19.67
CA VAL A 351 -2.14 -4.72 -18.77
C VAL A 351 -3.34 -3.82 -19.06
N ARG A 352 -3.18 -2.51 -19.09
CA ARG A 352 -4.27 -1.56 -19.39
C ARG A 352 -4.92 -1.85 -20.75
N CYS A 353 -4.10 -2.08 -21.77
CA CYS A 353 -4.59 -2.38 -23.11
C CYS A 353 -5.26 -3.76 -23.23
N LYS A 354 -4.91 -4.72 -22.37
CA LYS A 354 -5.63 -5.99 -22.28
C LYS A 354 -7.06 -5.79 -21.78
N HIS A 355 -7.25 -4.85 -20.82
CA HIS A 355 -8.56 -4.57 -20.24
C HIS A 355 -9.38 -3.56 -21.06
N VAL A 356 -8.72 -2.61 -21.73
CA VAL A 356 -9.36 -1.57 -22.56
C VAL A 356 -8.64 -1.48 -23.93
N PRO A 357 -8.87 -2.44 -24.86
CA PRO A 357 -8.12 -2.54 -26.11
C PRO A 357 -8.24 -1.33 -27.03
N ASN A 358 -9.36 -0.60 -26.95
CA ASN A 358 -9.66 0.56 -27.80
C ASN A 358 -9.13 1.89 -27.25
N ASP A 359 -8.43 1.87 -26.11
CA ASP A 359 -7.82 3.08 -25.56
C ASP A 359 -6.76 3.64 -26.53
N ALA A 360 -6.71 4.98 -26.64
CA ALA A 360 -5.80 5.67 -27.55
C ALA A 360 -4.32 5.34 -27.22
N GLU A 361 -3.97 5.13 -25.94
CA GLU A 361 -2.61 4.77 -25.54
C GLU A 361 -2.13 3.45 -26.14
N CYS A 362 -3.06 2.54 -26.48
CA CYS A 362 -2.71 1.22 -27.02
C CYS A 362 -2.15 1.27 -28.45
N LYS A 363 -2.34 2.39 -29.14
CA LYS A 363 -1.84 2.65 -30.49
C LYS A 363 -0.51 3.43 -30.49
N THR A 364 0.01 3.81 -29.34
CA THR A 364 1.26 4.58 -29.20
C THR A 364 2.43 3.65 -28.87
N TYR A 365 3.67 4.16 -29.00
CA TYR A 365 4.92 3.42 -28.71
C TYR A 365 5.81 4.20 -27.74
N ASP A 366 5.23 5.02 -26.88
CA ASP A 366 5.92 5.96 -26.00
C ASP A 366 6.12 5.47 -24.57
N GLU A 367 5.64 4.26 -24.25
CA GLU A 367 5.88 3.48 -23.03
C GLU A 367 6.31 2.06 -23.37
#